data_d0ac889f0be840049b8f800c29d40dcd
#
_entry.id   d0ac889f0be840049b8f800c29d40dcd
#
_cell.length_a   1.000
_cell.length_b   1.000
_cell.length_c   1.000
_cell.angle_alpha   90.00
_cell.angle_beta   90.00
_cell.angle_gamma   90.00
#
_symmetry.space_group_name_H-M   'P 1'
#
loop_
_entity.id
_entity.type
_entity.pdbx_description
1 polymer ?
#
loop_
_entity_poly.entity_id
_entity_poly.type
_entity_poly.pdbx_seq_one_letter_code
_entity_poly.pdbx_strand_id
1 'polypeptide(L)'
;MNKSTLLIADIGGTKSDLALFNAGDIRTPQVQRRFINAQYSGVEEILVQFMATVGDVPTVACFAIAGIVSKHQGRMTNLPWEFNCAHLKGRFGFTKVILINDLTAVASCLKHLNPTNPSDIHTILKGRPDGGAVTGVVAPGTGLGEGFVVQCSRETFVTGTEGGHSDFAPVDAEQVALLLWMQKEHKTVSFESLIAGPGLARLYDFCKVYHTMGESTDVMKEMAGKVDRTPAIVAGAIASQPCPLCLKVIELFLRILGSEAGNLALKIYAKGGMYLGGGILPRLMGHVSFDGFVERFLNKGAMSPMLAEIPVTLILNKNAALIGAAGYLVEALSEDGGEE
;
A
#
# COMPACT_ATOMS: atom_id res chain seq x y z
N MET A 1 29.57 -6.59 -17.12
CA MET A 1 28.71 -5.88 -16.14
C MET A 1 28.78 -6.65 -14.82
N ASN A 2 29.35 -6.05 -13.78
CA ASN A 2 29.38 -6.68 -12.46
C ASN A 2 27.94 -6.96 -12.03
N LYS A 3 27.66 -8.21 -11.64
CA LYS A 3 26.35 -8.61 -11.09
C LYS A 3 26.23 -8.05 -9.66
N SER A 4 25.91 -6.75 -9.55
CA SER A 4 25.74 -6.16 -8.24
C SER A 4 24.47 -6.74 -7.61
N THR A 5 24.65 -7.45 -6.51
CA THR A 5 23.55 -7.98 -5.70
C THR A 5 23.01 -6.87 -4.79
N LEU A 6 21.70 -6.65 -4.87
CA LEU A 6 20.97 -5.63 -4.10
C LEU A 6 20.23 -6.30 -2.95
N LEU A 7 20.36 -5.77 -1.74
CA LEU A 7 19.48 -6.11 -0.61
C LEU A 7 18.30 -5.14 -0.59
N ILE A 8 17.11 -5.67 -0.66
CA ILE A 8 15.87 -4.90 -0.60
C ILE A 8 15.03 -5.38 0.58
N ALA A 9 14.52 -4.45 1.36
CA ALA A 9 13.65 -4.74 2.48
C ALA A 9 12.39 -3.88 2.42
N ASP A 10 11.23 -4.53 2.52
CA ASP A 10 9.91 -3.92 2.73
C ASP A 10 9.52 -4.18 4.19
N ILE A 11 9.54 -3.12 5.01
CA ILE A 11 9.37 -3.20 6.46
C ILE A 11 8.03 -2.57 6.85
N GLY A 12 7.00 -3.39 6.96
CA GLY A 12 5.69 -2.98 7.44
C GLY A 12 5.55 -3.01 8.96
N GLY A 13 4.38 -2.68 9.48
CA GLY A 13 4.13 -2.69 10.93
C GLY A 13 4.09 -4.08 11.57
N THR A 14 3.71 -5.11 10.82
CA THR A 14 3.49 -6.48 11.34
C THR A 14 4.53 -7.48 10.82
N LYS A 15 4.99 -7.29 9.61
CA LYS A 15 5.89 -8.20 8.88
C LYS A 15 6.92 -7.40 8.09
N SER A 16 8.06 -8.03 7.84
CA SER A 16 9.14 -7.54 6.98
C SER A 16 9.43 -8.58 5.90
N ASP A 17 9.47 -8.15 4.66
CA ASP A 17 9.88 -8.95 3.50
C ASP A 17 11.27 -8.49 3.06
N LEU A 18 12.25 -9.40 3.09
CA LEU A 18 13.60 -9.13 2.63
C LEU A 18 13.90 -9.98 1.39
N ALA A 19 14.58 -9.37 0.42
CA ALA A 19 14.95 -10.06 -0.81
C ALA A 19 16.33 -9.63 -1.34
N LEU A 20 16.99 -10.54 -2.04
CA LEU A 20 18.12 -10.22 -2.89
C LEU A 20 17.67 -10.15 -4.34
N PHE A 21 18.11 -9.11 -5.04
CA PHE A 21 17.92 -8.92 -6.47
C PHE A 21 19.25 -8.77 -7.19
N ASN A 22 19.25 -9.10 -8.47
CA ASN A 22 20.31 -8.71 -9.37
C ASN A 22 19.98 -7.32 -9.94
N ALA A 23 20.93 -6.40 -9.97
CA ALA A 23 20.71 -5.07 -10.55
C ALA A 23 20.25 -5.09 -12.03
N GLY A 24 20.56 -6.15 -12.77
CA GLY A 24 20.09 -6.37 -14.14
C GLY A 24 18.71 -7.03 -14.26
N ASP A 25 18.16 -7.56 -13.17
CA ASP A 25 16.79 -8.12 -13.08
C ASP A 25 16.18 -7.83 -11.71
N ILE A 26 15.48 -6.72 -11.63
CA ILE A 26 14.78 -6.29 -10.42
C ILE A 26 13.36 -6.85 -10.28
N ARG A 27 12.91 -7.64 -11.25
CA ARG A 27 11.57 -8.23 -11.22
C ARG A 27 11.51 -9.57 -10.50
N THR A 28 12.62 -10.31 -10.51
CA THR A 28 12.68 -11.67 -9.96
C THR A 28 13.68 -11.71 -8.81
N PRO A 29 13.22 -11.82 -7.55
CA PRO A 29 14.14 -11.97 -6.44
C PRO A 29 14.89 -13.30 -6.52
N GLN A 30 16.21 -13.29 -6.30
CA GLN A 30 17.05 -14.48 -6.21
C GLN A 30 16.75 -15.27 -4.93
N VAL A 31 16.55 -14.54 -3.84
CA VAL A 31 16.16 -15.05 -2.51
C VAL A 31 15.14 -14.09 -1.93
N GLN A 32 14.08 -14.61 -1.32
CA GLN A 32 13.09 -13.80 -0.59
C GLN A 32 12.68 -14.53 0.69
N ARG A 33 12.59 -13.79 1.80
CA ARG A 33 12.11 -14.30 3.09
C ARG A 33 11.21 -13.28 3.77
N ARG A 34 10.22 -13.82 4.45
CA ARG A 34 9.30 -13.05 5.30
C ARG A 34 9.58 -13.31 6.76
N PHE A 35 9.56 -12.24 7.54
CA PHE A 35 9.76 -12.23 8.98
C PHE A 35 8.55 -11.61 9.68
N ILE A 36 8.17 -12.16 10.82
CA ILE A 36 7.09 -11.62 11.66
C ILE A 36 7.73 -10.70 12.71
N ASN A 37 7.49 -9.40 12.61
CA ASN A 37 8.20 -8.39 13.38
C ASN A 37 8.13 -8.56 14.90
N ALA A 38 7.00 -9.07 15.42
CA ALA A 38 6.83 -9.33 16.85
C ALA A 38 7.84 -10.34 17.44
N GLN A 39 8.60 -11.06 16.62
CA GLN A 39 9.62 -12.03 17.03
C GLN A 39 11.02 -11.40 17.16
N TYR A 40 11.17 -10.10 16.84
CA TYR A 40 12.46 -9.42 16.75
C TYR A 40 12.43 -8.10 17.51
N SER A 41 13.57 -7.75 18.11
CA SER A 41 13.74 -6.47 18.81
C SER A 41 13.97 -5.30 17.83
N GLY A 42 14.46 -5.59 16.61
CA GLY A 42 14.76 -4.61 15.58
C GLY A 42 15.11 -5.23 14.22
N VAL A 43 15.25 -4.38 13.22
CA VAL A 43 15.60 -4.81 11.86
C VAL A 43 16.96 -5.52 11.78
N GLU A 44 17.88 -5.18 12.67
CA GLU A 44 19.23 -5.76 12.67
C GLU A 44 19.24 -7.26 12.94
N GLU A 45 18.38 -7.75 13.84
CA GLU A 45 18.23 -9.19 14.08
C GLU A 45 17.70 -9.91 12.83
N ILE A 46 16.73 -9.29 12.14
CA ILE A 46 16.21 -9.80 10.88
C ILE A 46 17.31 -9.84 9.82
N LEU A 47 18.11 -8.77 9.71
CA LEU A 47 19.23 -8.71 8.77
C LEU A 47 20.27 -9.79 9.05
N VAL A 48 20.65 -10.00 10.31
CA VAL A 48 21.60 -11.08 10.69
C VAL A 48 21.08 -12.45 10.25
N GLN A 49 19.80 -12.74 10.53
CA GLN A 49 19.20 -14.02 10.12
C GLN A 49 19.10 -14.14 8.59
N PHE A 50 18.71 -13.07 7.90
CA PHE A 50 18.61 -13.09 6.45
C PHE A 50 19.99 -13.31 5.81
N MET A 51 21.00 -12.53 6.22
CA MET A 51 22.37 -12.61 5.70
C MET A 51 23.02 -13.97 5.93
N ALA A 52 22.71 -14.65 7.02
CA ALA A 52 23.20 -16.01 7.28
C ALA A 52 22.66 -17.07 6.28
N THR A 53 21.65 -16.72 5.49
CA THR A 53 20.98 -17.65 4.55
C THR A 53 21.35 -17.41 3.10
N VAL A 54 22.13 -16.36 2.82
CA VAL A 54 22.53 -15.97 1.47
C VAL A 54 24.02 -16.20 1.27
N GLY A 55 24.43 -16.68 0.09
CA GLY A 55 25.82 -16.94 -0.23
C GLY A 55 26.57 -15.65 -0.65
N ASP A 56 25.91 -14.80 -1.41
CA ASP A 56 26.47 -13.52 -1.88
C ASP A 56 26.16 -12.41 -0.88
N VAL A 57 27.18 -11.71 -0.40
CA VAL A 57 27.02 -10.57 0.52
C VAL A 57 26.70 -9.32 -0.30
N PRO A 58 25.49 -8.76 -0.19
CA PRO A 58 25.13 -7.53 -0.88
C PRO A 58 25.92 -6.35 -0.31
N THR A 59 26.41 -5.46 -1.17
CA THR A 59 27.15 -4.27 -0.77
C THR A 59 26.27 -3.02 -0.75
N VAL A 60 25.08 -3.08 -1.30
CA VAL A 60 24.11 -1.97 -1.36
C VAL A 60 22.75 -2.42 -0.88
N ALA A 61 22.04 -1.55 -0.19
CA ALA A 61 20.74 -1.87 0.39
C ALA A 61 19.74 -0.72 0.27
N CYS A 62 18.46 -1.07 0.06
CA CYS A 62 17.33 -0.16 0.17
C CYS A 62 16.28 -0.72 1.15
N PHE A 63 15.87 0.11 2.10
CA PHE A 63 14.84 -0.20 3.08
C PHE A 63 13.64 0.70 2.83
N ALA A 64 12.53 0.10 2.41
CA ALA A 64 11.22 0.72 2.36
C ALA A 64 10.56 0.50 3.73
N ILE A 65 10.24 1.57 4.44
CA ILE A 65 9.71 1.47 5.81
C ILE A 65 8.36 2.17 5.95
N ALA A 66 7.43 1.52 6.64
CA ALA A 66 6.14 2.10 7.02
C ALA A 66 6.33 3.13 8.15
N GLY A 67 6.73 4.34 7.79
CA GLY A 67 7.08 5.39 8.74
C GLY A 67 7.64 6.66 8.11
N ILE A 68 8.12 7.54 8.97
CA ILE A 68 8.71 8.82 8.58
C ILE A 68 10.16 8.60 8.19
N VAL A 69 10.55 9.03 7.00
CA VAL A 69 11.89 8.92 6.45
C VAL A 69 12.47 10.31 6.20
N SER A 70 13.69 10.51 6.66
CA SER A 70 14.58 11.60 6.25
C SER A 70 15.77 11.03 5.47
N LYS A 71 16.63 11.88 4.91
CA LYS A 71 17.73 11.47 4.03
C LYS A 71 18.61 10.32 4.58
N HIS A 72 18.83 10.26 5.90
CA HIS A 72 19.75 9.29 6.52
C HIS A 72 19.16 8.54 7.72
N GLN A 73 17.94 8.86 8.09
CA GLN A 73 17.27 8.28 9.25
C GLN A 73 15.81 7.97 8.93
N GLY A 74 15.29 6.96 9.58
CA GLY A 74 13.88 6.60 9.50
C GLY A 74 13.37 6.13 10.85
N ARG A 75 12.07 6.34 11.09
CA ARG A 75 11.38 5.87 12.29
C ARG A 75 10.04 5.29 11.88
N MET A 76 9.76 4.08 12.33
CA MET A 76 8.47 3.44 12.07
C MET A 76 7.35 4.07 12.89
N THR A 77 6.16 4.13 12.32
CA THR A 77 4.97 4.68 13.00
C THR A 77 4.43 3.70 14.05
N ASN A 78 4.43 2.40 13.75
CA ASN A 78 3.74 1.37 14.55
C ASN A 78 4.69 0.42 15.28
N LEU A 79 6.01 0.64 15.22
CA LEU A 79 7.04 -0.13 15.92
C LEU A 79 8.08 0.83 16.50
N PRO A 80 8.73 0.48 17.61
CA PRO A 80 9.78 1.32 18.19
C PRO A 80 11.12 1.19 17.44
N TRP A 81 11.09 0.90 16.14
CA TRP A 81 12.28 0.69 15.33
C TRP A 81 12.73 1.98 14.67
N GLU A 82 14.02 2.24 14.82
CA GLU A 82 14.70 3.37 14.21
C GLU A 82 15.77 2.86 13.23
N PHE A 83 15.96 3.61 12.16
CA PHE A 83 16.91 3.29 11.09
C PHE A 83 17.90 4.41 10.96
N ASN A 84 19.18 4.06 10.87
CA ASN A 84 20.28 5.00 10.62
C ASN A 84 21.19 4.43 9.54
N CYS A 85 21.31 5.12 8.42
CA CYS A 85 22.11 4.65 7.28
C CYS A 85 23.58 4.45 7.62
N ALA A 86 24.19 5.33 8.42
CA ALA A 86 25.60 5.20 8.78
C ALA A 86 25.84 3.98 9.69
N HIS A 87 24.94 3.76 10.63
CA HIS A 87 25.01 2.59 11.51
C HIS A 87 24.85 1.27 10.72
N LEU A 88 23.85 1.19 9.83
CA LEU A 88 23.63 0.00 9.00
C LEU A 88 24.82 -0.26 8.06
N LYS A 89 25.41 0.80 7.47
CA LYS A 89 26.63 0.68 6.67
C LYS A 89 27.78 0.09 7.49
N GLY A 90 28.06 0.65 8.67
CA GLY A 90 29.18 0.19 9.51
C GLY A 90 29.01 -1.23 10.01
N ARG A 91 27.76 -1.62 10.39
CA ARG A 91 27.48 -2.93 10.97
C ARG A 91 27.48 -4.07 9.95
N PHE A 92 26.96 -3.83 8.76
CA PHE A 92 26.75 -4.86 7.74
C PHE A 92 27.68 -4.74 6.52
N GLY A 93 28.58 -3.76 6.51
CA GLY A 93 29.55 -3.57 5.42
C GLY A 93 28.94 -3.00 4.12
N PHE A 94 27.78 -2.36 4.19
CA PHE A 94 27.19 -1.74 3.01
C PHE A 94 27.97 -0.50 2.58
N THR A 95 28.22 -0.34 1.30
CA THR A 95 28.79 0.87 0.69
C THR A 95 27.72 1.95 0.52
N LYS A 96 26.48 1.57 0.18
CA LYS A 96 25.33 2.47 0.08
C LYS A 96 24.12 1.88 0.78
N VAL A 97 23.43 2.71 1.59
CA VAL A 97 22.14 2.40 2.20
C VAL A 97 21.18 3.54 1.88
N ILE A 98 20.02 3.21 1.36
CA ILE A 98 18.93 4.14 1.09
C ILE A 98 17.74 3.76 1.96
N LEU A 99 17.09 4.77 2.54
CA LEU A 99 15.81 4.65 3.22
C LEU A 99 14.75 5.36 2.39
N ILE A 100 13.64 4.69 2.14
CA ILE A 100 12.46 5.29 1.50
C ILE A 100 11.20 4.93 2.31
N ASN A 101 10.17 5.73 2.15
CA ASN A 101 8.85 5.35 2.68
C ASN A 101 8.26 4.18 1.86
N ASP A 102 7.46 3.31 2.48
CA ASP A 102 6.85 2.15 1.84
C ASP A 102 5.95 2.52 0.64
N LEU A 103 5.23 3.65 0.71
CA LEU A 103 4.45 4.16 -0.41
C LEU A 103 5.31 4.69 -1.56
N THR A 104 6.46 5.29 -1.24
CA THR A 104 7.47 5.65 -2.25
C THR A 104 7.93 4.40 -2.99
N ALA A 105 8.15 3.28 -2.29
CA ALA A 105 8.49 2.01 -2.93
C ALA A 105 7.36 1.51 -3.84
N VAL A 106 6.11 1.47 -3.35
CA VAL A 106 4.97 1.06 -4.17
C VAL A 106 4.79 1.97 -5.38
N ALA A 107 4.90 3.29 -5.23
CA ALA A 107 4.80 4.22 -6.35
C ALA A 107 5.97 4.05 -7.35
N SER A 108 7.19 3.78 -6.89
CA SER A 108 8.34 3.50 -7.75
C SER A 108 8.17 2.23 -8.59
N CYS A 109 7.34 1.26 -8.15
CA CYS A 109 7.15 0.04 -8.92
C CYS A 109 6.33 0.24 -10.20
N LEU A 110 5.54 1.32 -10.32
CA LEU A 110 4.57 1.49 -11.41
C LEU A 110 5.20 1.38 -12.80
N LYS A 111 6.39 1.93 -13.00
CA LYS A 111 7.14 1.83 -14.26
C LYS A 111 7.73 0.43 -14.54
N HIS A 112 7.76 -0.44 -13.55
CA HIS A 112 8.26 -1.80 -13.64
C HIS A 112 7.15 -2.85 -13.75
N LEU A 113 5.88 -2.46 -13.60
CA LEU A 113 4.74 -3.36 -13.81
C LEU A 113 4.54 -3.63 -15.30
N ASN A 114 4.21 -4.87 -15.63
CA ASN A 114 3.85 -5.23 -17.00
C ASN A 114 2.33 -5.09 -17.19
N PRO A 115 1.86 -4.10 -18.00
CA PRO A 115 0.44 -3.85 -18.19
C PRO A 115 -0.32 -4.99 -18.89
N THR A 116 0.39 -5.92 -19.54
CA THR A 116 -0.21 -7.08 -20.18
C THR A 116 -0.16 -8.36 -19.33
N ASN A 117 0.51 -8.31 -18.18
CA ASN A 117 0.58 -9.45 -17.27
C ASN A 117 -0.56 -9.40 -16.23
N PRO A 118 -1.54 -10.32 -16.28
CA PRO A 118 -2.65 -10.34 -15.35
C PRO A 118 -2.24 -10.65 -13.89
N SER A 119 -1.00 -11.10 -13.66
CA SER A 119 -0.45 -11.27 -12.31
C SER A 119 0.17 -9.99 -11.74
N ASP A 120 0.43 -8.99 -12.59
CA ASP A 120 0.96 -7.70 -12.15
C ASP A 120 -0.15 -6.71 -11.83
N ILE A 121 -1.16 -6.62 -12.72
CA ILE A 121 -2.21 -5.61 -12.63
C ILE A 121 -3.57 -6.12 -13.09
N HIS A 122 -4.62 -5.44 -12.61
CA HIS A 122 -5.99 -5.58 -13.12
C HIS A 122 -6.64 -4.21 -13.32
N THR A 123 -7.25 -4.00 -14.47
CA THR A 123 -7.93 -2.73 -14.79
C THR A 123 -9.32 -2.69 -14.17
N ILE A 124 -9.56 -1.77 -13.24
CA ILE A 124 -10.88 -1.50 -12.62
C ILE A 124 -11.70 -0.53 -13.48
N LEU A 125 -11.08 0.56 -13.93
CA LEU A 125 -11.67 1.54 -14.85
C LEU A 125 -10.69 1.78 -15.99
N LYS A 126 -11.14 1.56 -17.22
CA LYS A 126 -10.27 1.64 -18.40
C LYS A 126 -9.79 3.08 -18.68
N GLY A 127 -10.65 4.08 -18.45
CA GLY A 127 -10.35 5.46 -18.75
C GLY A 127 -9.96 5.72 -20.21
N ARG A 128 -9.36 6.88 -20.45
CA ARG A 128 -8.74 7.31 -21.73
C ARG A 128 -7.44 8.02 -21.42
N PRO A 129 -6.35 7.29 -21.10
CA PRO A 129 -5.10 7.94 -20.70
C PRO A 129 -4.60 8.85 -21.83
N ASP A 130 -4.38 10.12 -21.51
CA ASP A 130 -3.83 11.13 -22.44
C ASP A 130 -2.32 11.33 -22.27
N GLY A 131 -1.66 10.43 -21.52
CA GLY A 131 -0.23 10.53 -21.22
C GLY A 131 0.10 11.59 -20.16
N GLY A 132 -0.83 11.88 -19.26
CA GLY A 132 -0.63 12.85 -18.17
C GLY A 132 0.61 12.53 -17.32
N ALA A 133 1.31 13.57 -16.90
CA ALA A 133 2.58 13.45 -16.17
C ALA A 133 2.43 12.94 -14.73
N VAL A 134 1.23 13.00 -14.16
CA VAL A 134 1.01 12.66 -12.75
C VAL A 134 0.18 11.40 -12.61
N THR A 135 0.68 10.47 -11.80
CA THR A 135 0.02 9.21 -11.46
C THR A 135 -0.11 9.10 -9.94
N GLY A 136 -1.30 8.75 -9.44
CA GLY A 136 -1.55 8.58 -8.01
C GLY A 136 -1.57 7.11 -7.59
N VAL A 137 -1.30 6.88 -6.31
CA VAL A 137 -1.41 5.57 -5.65
C VAL A 137 -2.20 5.71 -4.35
N VAL A 138 -3.16 4.82 -4.13
CA VAL A 138 -3.84 4.64 -2.84
C VAL A 138 -3.73 3.17 -2.44
N ALA A 139 -3.26 2.90 -1.24
CA ALA A 139 -2.91 1.56 -0.80
C ALA A 139 -3.45 1.25 0.60
N PRO A 140 -4.70 0.74 0.72
CA PRO A 140 -5.23 0.29 2.00
C PRO A 140 -4.51 -1.00 2.47
N GLY A 141 -3.88 -0.90 3.63
CA GLY A 141 -3.15 -1.97 4.31
C GLY A 141 -3.38 -1.92 5.81
N THR A 142 -2.32 -2.01 6.63
CA THR A 142 -2.39 -1.72 8.08
C THR A 142 -2.80 -0.27 8.33
N GLY A 143 -2.28 0.66 7.53
CA GLY A 143 -2.72 2.04 7.37
C GLY A 143 -3.31 2.30 5.99
N LEU A 144 -3.62 3.56 5.68
CA LEU A 144 -4.00 4.03 4.36
C LEU A 144 -2.85 4.84 3.77
N GLY A 145 -2.06 4.18 2.93
CA GLY A 145 -0.99 4.87 2.23
C GLY A 145 -1.46 5.59 0.99
N GLU A 146 -0.94 6.79 0.78
CA GLU A 146 -1.14 7.58 -0.42
C GLU A 146 0.19 8.10 -0.96
N GLY A 147 0.30 8.18 -2.27
CA GLY A 147 1.51 8.66 -2.92
C GLY A 147 1.26 9.03 -4.36
N PHE A 148 2.28 9.63 -4.99
CA PHE A 148 2.19 9.96 -6.40
C PHE A 148 3.56 9.98 -7.08
N VAL A 149 3.50 9.86 -8.39
CA VAL A 149 4.64 9.94 -9.30
C VAL A 149 4.41 11.12 -10.24
N VAL A 150 5.42 11.96 -10.40
CA VAL A 150 5.44 13.00 -11.42
C VAL A 150 6.54 12.68 -12.43
N GLN A 151 6.15 12.44 -13.67
CA GLN A 151 7.08 12.19 -14.77
C GLN A 151 7.44 13.50 -15.46
N CYS A 152 8.68 13.94 -15.32
CA CYS A 152 9.23 15.04 -16.08
C CYS A 152 10.08 14.48 -17.25
N SER A 153 10.43 15.31 -18.22
CA SER A 153 11.13 14.86 -19.43
C SER A 153 12.46 14.15 -19.18
N ARG A 154 13.11 14.34 -18.06
CA ARG A 154 14.41 13.76 -17.68
C ARG A 154 14.44 13.08 -16.32
N GLU A 155 13.49 13.37 -15.47
CA GLU A 155 13.47 12.92 -14.07
C GLU A 155 12.08 12.41 -13.69
N THR A 156 12.05 11.43 -12.79
CA THR A 156 10.81 10.94 -12.18
C THR A 156 10.85 11.28 -10.70
N PHE A 157 9.93 12.14 -10.27
CA PHE A 157 9.76 12.42 -8.84
C PHE A 157 8.72 11.48 -8.26
N VAL A 158 9.08 10.79 -7.18
CA VAL A 158 8.21 9.85 -6.45
C VAL A 158 8.13 10.25 -5.00
N THR A 159 6.94 10.34 -4.45
CA THR A 159 6.75 10.62 -3.02
C THR A 159 5.53 9.92 -2.45
N GLY A 160 5.65 9.47 -1.19
CA GLY A 160 4.51 9.16 -0.33
C GLY A 160 3.98 10.43 0.31
N THR A 161 2.75 10.38 0.81
CA THR A 161 2.10 11.45 1.56
C THR A 161 1.40 10.87 2.80
N GLU A 162 0.99 11.73 3.71
CA GLU A 162 0.14 11.38 4.86
C GLU A 162 -1.36 11.68 4.57
N GLY A 163 -1.75 11.63 3.31
CA GLY A 163 -3.11 11.95 2.85
C GLY A 163 -4.20 11.07 3.46
N GLY A 164 -3.89 9.81 3.81
CA GLY A 164 -4.81 8.92 4.51
C GLY A 164 -5.32 9.46 5.84
N HIS A 165 -4.56 10.36 6.47
CA HIS A 165 -4.96 11.05 7.72
C HIS A 165 -5.86 12.26 7.49
N SER A 166 -6.20 12.61 6.23
CA SER A 166 -7.17 13.67 5.94
C SER A 166 -8.56 13.34 6.48
N ASP A 167 -9.34 14.38 6.77
CA ASP A 167 -10.67 14.24 7.37
C ASP A 167 -11.61 13.44 6.46
N PHE A 168 -12.35 12.52 7.05
CA PHE A 168 -13.39 11.79 6.34
C PHE A 168 -14.54 12.72 5.92
N ALA A 169 -14.83 12.77 4.64
CA ALA A 169 -15.91 13.55 4.05
C ALA A 169 -17.08 12.62 3.64
N PRO A 170 -18.14 12.49 4.45
CA PRO A 170 -19.30 11.67 4.11
C PRO A 170 -20.07 12.25 2.93
N VAL A 171 -20.54 11.39 2.02
CA VAL A 171 -21.18 11.78 0.75
C VAL A 171 -22.64 11.32 0.63
N ASP A 172 -23.16 10.59 1.61
CA ASP A 172 -24.55 10.13 1.70
C ASP A 172 -25.00 9.92 3.16
N ALA A 173 -26.28 9.62 3.34
CA ALA A 173 -26.87 9.49 4.68
C ALA A 173 -26.25 8.37 5.53
N GLU A 174 -25.84 7.23 4.89
CA GLU A 174 -25.17 6.14 5.60
C GLU A 174 -23.80 6.58 6.12
N GLN A 175 -23.02 7.30 5.30
CA GLN A 175 -21.72 7.81 5.68
C GLN A 175 -21.80 8.96 6.71
N VAL A 176 -22.84 9.79 6.65
CA VAL A 176 -23.10 10.79 7.71
C VAL A 176 -23.40 10.08 9.04
N ALA A 177 -24.23 9.04 9.02
CA ALA A 177 -24.50 8.25 10.22
C ALA A 177 -23.22 7.57 10.75
N LEU A 178 -22.36 7.06 9.86
CA LEU A 178 -21.06 6.48 10.22
C LEU A 178 -20.15 7.52 10.89
N LEU A 179 -20.05 8.74 10.35
CA LEU A 179 -19.27 9.81 10.95
C LEU A 179 -19.75 10.12 12.37
N LEU A 180 -21.06 10.30 12.55
CA LEU A 180 -21.66 10.57 13.87
C LEU A 180 -21.47 9.41 14.84
N TRP A 181 -21.48 8.17 14.34
CA TRP A 181 -21.22 6.98 15.15
C TRP A 181 -19.76 6.93 15.61
N MET A 182 -18.81 7.22 14.71
CA MET A 182 -17.38 7.28 15.01
C MET A 182 -17.03 8.39 16.01
N GLN A 183 -17.66 9.57 15.90
CA GLN A 183 -17.40 10.73 16.76
C GLN A 183 -17.81 10.52 18.23
N LYS A 184 -18.54 9.45 18.56
CA LYS A 184 -18.83 9.09 19.96
C LYS A 184 -17.55 8.69 20.72
N GLU A 185 -16.57 8.14 20.03
CA GLU A 185 -15.34 7.62 20.65
C GLU A 185 -14.06 8.30 20.12
N HIS A 186 -14.13 8.94 18.94
CA HIS A 186 -12.99 9.54 18.27
C HIS A 186 -13.21 11.03 18.01
N LYS A 187 -12.28 11.88 18.45
CA LYS A 187 -12.35 13.34 18.20
C LYS A 187 -12.18 13.67 16.71
N THR A 188 -11.33 12.94 16.01
CA THR A 188 -11.06 13.07 14.57
C THR A 188 -11.39 11.75 13.89
N VAL A 189 -11.98 11.83 12.69
CA VAL A 189 -12.27 10.67 11.84
C VAL A 189 -11.60 10.92 10.51
N SER A 190 -10.54 10.17 10.23
CA SER A 190 -9.81 10.23 8.96
C SER A 190 -10.26 9.11 8.01
N PHE A 191 -9.89 9.21 6.73
CA PHE A 191 -10.10 8.12 5.79
C PHE A 191 -9.39 6.85 6.27
N GLU A 192 -8.15 6.93 6.74
CA GLU A 192 -7.42 5.79 7.30
C GLU A 192 -8.20 5.09 8.41
N SER A 193 -8.84 5.85 9.30
CA SER A 193 -9.60 5.28 10.41
C SER A 193 -10.77 4.38 9.97
N LEU A 194 -11.18 4.49 8.70
CA LEU A 194 -12.31 3.75 8.12
C LEU A 194 -11.88 2.71 7.07
N ILE A 195 -10.88 3.02 6.24
CA ILE A 195 -10.52 2.19 5.09
C ILE A 195 -9.10 1.60 5.15
N ALA A 196 -8.51 1.54 6.35
CA ALA A 196 -7.36 0.68 6.65
C ALA A 196 -7.81 -0.61 7.36
N GLY A 197 -6.88 -1.51 7.68
CA GLY A 197 -7.19 -2.77 8.36
C GLY A 197 -8.07 -2.60 9.61
N PRO A 198 -7.65 -1.82 10.63
CA PRO A 198 -8.49 -1.57 11.80
C PRO A 198 -9.85 -0.92 11.49
N GLY A 199 -9.95 -0.19 10.37
CA GLY A 199 -11.17 0.46 9.89
C GLY A 199 -12.26 -0.54 9.52
N LEU A 200 -11.91 -1.66 8.84
CA LEU A 200 -12.89 -2.68 8.48
C LEU A 200 -13.63 -3.24 9.71
N ALA A 201 -12.93 -3.37 10.82
CA ALA A 201 -13.55 -3.79 12.09
C ALA A 201 -14.57 -2.77 12.59
N ARG A 202 -14.27 -1.46 12.47
CA ARG A 202 -15.19 -0.38 12.83
C ARG A 202 -16.39 -0.32 11.89
N LEU A 203 -16.16 -0.49 10.58
CA LEU A 203 -17.26 -0.60 9.60
C LEU A 203 -18.15 -1.81 9.90
N TYR A 204 -17.58 -2.94 10.35
CA TYR A 204 -18.34 -4.12 10.74
C TYR A 204 -19.27 -3.83 11.91
N ASP A 205 -18.75 -3.22 12.98
CA ASP A 205 -19.53 -2.87 14.17
C ASP A 205 -20.62 -1.82 13.83
N PHE A 206 -20.31 -0.84 12.98
CA PHE A 206 -21.28 0.13 12.50
C PHE A 206 -22.38 -0.53 11.65
N CYS A 207 -22.02 -1.30 10.61
CA CYS A 207 -22.99 -1.94 9.72
C CYS A 207 -23.92 -2.90 10.46
N LYS A 208 -23.40 -3.66 11.42
CA LYS A 208 -24.18 -4.52 12.28
C LYS A 208 -25.33 -3.78 12.96
N VAL A 209 -25.02 -2.61 13.57
CA VAL A 209 -26.00 -1.81 14.30
C VAL A 209 -26.91 -1.03 13.37
N TYR A 210 -26.34 -0.34 12.38
CA TYR A 210 -27.08 0.57 11.50
C TYR A 210 -28.09 -0.18 10.62
N HIS A 211 -27.72 -1.34 10.08
CA HIS A 211 -28.59 -2.16 9.25
C HIS A 211 -29.34 -3.26 10.04
N THR A 212 -29.13 -3.36 11.34
CA THR A 212 -29.75 -4.41 12.20
C THR A 212 -29.46 -5.81 11.62
N MET A 213 -28.20 -6.07 11.19
CA MET A 213 -27.82 -7.33 10.56
C MET A 213 -27.30 -8.33 11.59
N GLY A 214 -27.71 -9.59 11.43
CA GLY A 214 -27.19 -10.71 12.24
C GLY A 214 -25.74 -11.06 11.86
N GLU A 215 -25.00 -11.55 12.84
CA GLU A 215 -23.61 -12.01 12.66
C GLU A 215 -23.57 -13.49 12.26
N SER A 216 -22.67 -13.84 11.36
CA SER A 216 -22.38 -15.24 11.07
C SER A 216 -21.59 -15.88 12.21
N THR A 217 -22.03 -17.05 12.69
CA THR A 217 -21.37 -17.80 13.76
C THR A 217 -19.92 -18.13 13.41
N ASP A 218 -19.63 -18.44 12.14
CA ASP A 218 -18.28 -18.80 11.71
C ASP A 218 -17.36 -17.58 11.66
N VAL A 219 -17.86 -16.44 11.19
CA VAL A 219 -17.11 -15.17 11.22
C VAL A 219 -16.85 -14.75 12.66
N MET A 220 -17.83 -14.88 13.57
CA MET A 220 -17.64 -14.56 15.00
C MET A 220 -16.57 -15.45 15.64
N LYS A 221 -16.56 -16.77 15.36
CA LYS A 221 -15.51 -17.68 15.84
C LYS A 221 -14.13 -17.28 15.34
N GLU A 222 -14.03 -16.92 14.05
CA GLU A 222 -12.78 -16.47 13.44
C GLU A 222 -12.27 -15.14 14.00
N MET A 223 -13.15 -14.25 14.42
CA MET A 223 -12.79 -12.97 15.06
C MET A 223 -12.47 -13.10 16.54
N ALA A 224 -12.93 -14.17 17.21
CA ALA A 224 -12.82 -14.31 18.66
C ALA A 224 -11.37 -14.27 19.13
N GLY A 225 -11.08 -13.36 20.08
CA GLY A 225 -9.75 -13.18 20.66
C GLY A 225 -8.70 -12.55 19.73
N LYS A 226 -9.04 -12.17 18.51
CA LYS A 226 -8.12 -11.54 17.56
C LYS A 226 -8.18 -10.00 17.70
N VAL A 227 -7.01 -9.38 17.77
CA VAL A 227 -6.86 -7.92 17.74
C VAL A 227 -7.20 -7.39 16.33
N ASP A 228 -6.72 -8.04 15.29
CA ASP A 228 -7.05 -7.72 13.90
C ASP A 228 -8.16 -8.65 13.39
N ARG A 229 -9.35 -8.07 13.22
CA ARG A 229 -10.55 -8.75 12.69
C ARG A 229 -10.65 -8.72 11.16
N THR A 230 -9.82 -7.95 10.49
CA THR A 230 -9.85 -7.73 9.04
C THR A 230 -9.76 -9.02 8.24
N PRO A 231 -8.84 -9.97 8.56
CA PRO A 231 -8.75 -11.23 7.80
C PRO A 231 -10.03 -12.05 7.84
N ALA A 232 -10.74 -12.10 8.99
CA ALA A 232 -11.98 -12.83 9.15
C ALA A 232 -13.15 -12.17 8.38
N ILE A 233 -13.23 -10.83 8.42
CA ILE A 233 -14.25 -10.06 7.68
C ILE A 233 -14.07 -10.24 6.17
N VAL A 234 -12.84 -10.13 5.67
CA VAL A 234 -12.53 -10.35 4.24
C VAL A 234 -12.84 -11.80 3.85
N ALA A 235 -12.41 -12.79 4.66
CA ALA A 235 -12.70 -14.20 4.41
C ALA A 235 -14.21 -14.49 4.41
N GLY A 236 -14.96 -13.89 5.32
CA GLY A 236 -16.42 -14.01 5.37
C GLY A 236 -17.12 -13.41 4.14
N ALA A 237 -16.56 -12.33 3.57
CA ALA A 237 -17.12 -11.72 2.36
C ALA A 237 -16.85 -12.52 1.09
N ILE A 238 -15.74 -13.26 1.01
CA ILE A 238 -15.32 -14.03 -0.17
C ILE A 238 -15.56 -15.54 -0.05
N ALA A 239 -16.24 -15.98 1.01
CA ALA A 239 -16.58 -17.39 1.21
C ALA A 239 -17.52 -17.90 0.10
N SER A 240 -17.59 -19.22 -0.09
CA SER A 240 -18.53 -19.85 -1.05
C SER A 240 -20.00 -19.53 -0.74
N GLN A 241 -20.31 -19.32 0.54
CA GLN A 241 -21.57 -18.74 1.03
C GLN A 241 -21.20 -17.45 1.80
N PRO A 242 -21.20 -16.29 1.12
CA PRO A 242 -20.74 -15.05 1.72
C PRO A 242 -21.61 -14.60 2.89
N CYS A 243 -20.98 -14.12 3.95
CA CYS A 243 -21.68 -13.48 5.07
C CYS A 243 -22.28 -12.13 4.61
N PRO A 244 -23.60 -11.92 4.70
CA PRO A 244 -24.24 -10.68 4.24
C PRO A 244 -23.68 -9.43 4.92
N LEU A 245 -23.40 -9.49 6.23
CA LEU A 245 -22.80 -8.39 6.97
C LEU A 245 -21.38 -8.08 6.46
N CYS A 246 -20.54 -9.11 6.22
CA CYS A 246 -19.21 -8.90 5.66
C CYS A 246 -19.25 -8.30 4.26
N LEU A 247 -20.19 -8.75 3.40
CA LEU A 247 -20.39 -8.14 2.08
C LEU A 247 -20.75 -6.66 2.18
N LYS A 248 -21.66 -6.31 3.11
CA LYS A 248 -22.06 -4.91 3.32
C LYS A 248 -20.89 -4.05 3.81
N VAL A 249 -20.04 -4.60 4.67
CA VAL A 249 -18.80 -3.94 5.12
C VAL A 249 -17.87 -3.67 3.95
N ILE A 250 -17.62 -4.67 3.09
CA ILE A 250 -16.75 -4.51 1.92
C ILE A 250 -17.35 -3.52 0.91
N GLU A 251 -18.66 -3.54 0.69
CA GLU A 251 -19.35 -2.55 -0.15
C GLU A 251 -19.10 -1.12 0.36
N LEU A 252 -19.32 -0.86 1.65
CA LEU A 252 -19.11 0.45 2.26
C LEU A 252 -17.63 0.87 2.20
N PHE A 253 -16.71 -0.07 2.49
CA PHE A 253 -15.27 0.13 2.36
C PHE A 253 -14.88 0.58 0.93
N LEU A 254 -15.35 -0.13 -0.10
CA LEU A 254 -15.04 0.19 -1.50
C LEU A 254 -15.63 1.55 -1.92
N ARG A 255 -16.82 1.90 -1.44
CA ARG A 255 -17.45 3.21 -1.71
C ARG A 255 -16.64 4.36 -1.09
N ILE A 256 -16.17 4.22 0.16
CA ILE A 256 -15.33 5.23 0.82
C ILE A 256 -13.97 5.32 0.12
N LEU A 257 -13.36 4.19 -0.21
CA LEU A 257 -12.10 4.14 -0.94
C LEU A 257 -12.20 4.81 -2.32
N GLY A 258 -13.32 4.59 -3.04
CA GLY A 258 -13.58 5.26 -4.32
C GLY A 258 -13.67 6.77 -4.17
N SER A 259 -14.31 7.24 -3.09
CA SER A 259 -14.38 8.68 -2.78
C SER A 259 -12.99 9.28 -2.57
N GLU A 260 -12.12 8.63 -1.78
CA GLU A 260 -10.78 9.16 -1.49
C GLU A 260 -9.84 9.03 -2.68
N ALA A 261 -9.86 7.92 -3.41
CA ALA A 261 -9.08 7.81 -4.65
C ALA A 261 -9.46 8.90 -5.66
N GLY A 262 -10.75 9.25 -5.77
CA GLY A 262 -11.22 10.37 -6.58
C GLY A 262 -10.78 11.74 -6.04
N ASN A 263 -10.75 11.92 -4.72
CA ASN A 263 -10.24 13.15 -4.08
C ASN A 263 -8.74 13.33 -4.36
N LEU A 264 -7.94 12.28 -4.20
CA LEU A 264 -6.52 12.31 -4.52
C LEU A 264 -6.31 12.62 -6.00
N ALA A 265 -7.04 11.93 -6.89
CA ALA A 265 -6.94 12.16 -8.34
C ALA A 265 -7.20 13.64 -8.73
N LEU A 266 -8.16 14.29 -8.08
CA LEU A 266 -8.43 15.72 -8.28
C LEU A 266 -7.30 16.62 -7.74
N LYS A 267 -6.83 16.35 -6.51
CA LYS A 267 -5.82 17.17 -5.82
C LYS A 267 -4.49 17.20 -6.54
N ILE A 268 -4.06 16.05 -7.09
CA ILE A 268 -2.78 15.92 -7.80
C ILE A 268 -2.93 15.99 -9.33
N TYR A 269 -4.16 16.12 -9.84
CA TYR A 269 -4.46 16.10 -11.28
C TYR A 269 -3.90 14.85 -11.99
N ALA A 270 -4.27 13.67 -11.50
CA ALA A 270 -3.67 12.36 -11.82
C ALA A 270 -4.06 11.84 -13.23
N LYS A 271 -3.84 12.60 -14.29
CA LYS A 271 -4.20 12.22 -15.67
C LYS A 271 -3.40 11.04 -16.21
N GLY A 272 -2.26 10.72 -15.62
CA GLY A 272 -1.50 9.50 -15.92
C GLY A 272 -2.12 8.20 -15.38
N GLY A 273 -3.09 8.32 -14.46
CA GLY A 273 -3.79 7.16 -13.89
C GLY A 273 -3.81 7.15 -12.36
N MET A 274 -4.69 6.31 -11.82
CA MET A 274 -4.74 5.98 -10.40
C MET A 274 -4.45 4.49 -10.20
N TYR A 275 -3.57 4.18 -9.26
CA TYR A 275 -3.25 2.81 -8.90
C TYR A 275 -3.74 2.50 -7.49
N LEU A 276 -4.34 1.33 -7.34
CA LEU A 276 -4.77 0.79 -6.06
C LEU A 276 -3.79 -0.28 -5.63
N GLY A 277 -3.22 -0.13 -4.43
CA GLY A 277 -2.26 -1.07 -3.87
C GLY A 277 -2.78 -1.72 -2.58
N GLY A 278 -1.86 -2.26 -1.78
CA GLY A 278 -2.13 -2.84 -0.47
C GLY A 278 -2.63 -4.29 -0.52
N GLY A 279 -2.70 -4.91 0.66
CA GLY A 279 -2.96 -6.35 0.78
C GLY A 279 -4.44 -6.75 0.84
N ILE A 280 -5.38 -5.80 0.95
CA ILE A 280 -6.82 -6.08 1.08
C ILE A 280 -7.45 -6.31 -0.29
N LEU A 281 -7.26 -5.37 -1.22
CA LEU A 281 -7.97 -5.34 -2.51
C LEU A 281 -7.69 -6.55 -3.42
N PRO A 282 -6.45 -7.08 -3.55
CA PRO A 282 -6.19 -8.26 -4.37
C PRO A 282 -6.97 -9.49 -3.92
N ARG A 283 -7.29 -9.60 -2.63
CA ARG A 283 -8.07 -10.72 -2.07
C ARG A 283 -9.55 -10.64 -2.43
N LEU A 284 -10.06 -9.45 -2.73
CA LEU A 284 -11.46 -9.20 -3.09
C LEU A 284 -11.73 -9.42 -4.58
N MET A 285 -10.67 -9.40 -5.42
CA MET A 285 -10.80 -9.55 -6.87
C MET A 285 -11.45 -10.87 -7.25
N GLY A 286 -12.45 -10.78 -8.17
CA GLY A 286 -13.22 -11.94 -8.63
C GLY A 286 -14.28 -12.45 -7.64
N HIS A 287 -14.37 -11.88 -6.43
CA HIS A 287 -15.34 -12.27 -5.41
C HIS A 287 -16.40 -11.20 -5.15
N VAL A 288 -16.06 -9.92 -5.30
CA VAL A 288 -16.95 -8.79 -5.07
C VAL A 288 -16.91 -7.82 -6.25
N SER A 289 -18.02 -7.09 -6.48
CA SER A 289 -18.03 -6.01 -7.48
C SER A 289 -17.31 -4.77 -6.97
N PHE A 290 -16.57 -4.10 -7.87
CA PHE A 290 -15.96 -2.79 -7.66
C PHE A 290 -16.85 -1.64 -8.18
N ASP A 291 -18.10 -1.89 -8.56
CA ASP A 291 -19.01 -0.87 -9.11
C ASP A 291 -19.22 0.29 -8.12
N GLY A 292 -19.39 -0.01 -6.84
CA GLY A 292 -19.52 1.02 -5.81
C GLY A 292 -18.27 1.90 -5.65
N PHE A 293 -17.07 1.32 -5.84
CA PHE A 293 -15.84 2.08 -5.92
C PHE A 293 -15.84 3.01 -7.14
N VAL A 294 -16.13 2.47 -8.34
CA VAL A 294 -16.13 3.23 -9.59
C VAL A 294 -17.16 4.35 -9.54
N GLU A 295 -18.37 4.07 -9.06
CA GLU A 295 -19.42 5.07 -8.88
C GLU A 295 -18.93 6.26 -8.04
N ARG A 296 -18.32 5.98 -6.89
CA ARG A 296 -17.84 7.02 -5.97
C ARG A 296 -16.59 7.75 -6.46
N PHE A 297 -15.70 7.04 -7.15
CA PHE A 297 -14.55 7.65 -7.83
C PHE A 297 -15.02 8.70 -8.84
N LEU A 298 -16.01 8.36 -9.66
CA LEU A 298 -16.53 9.22 -10.71
C LEU A 298 -17.45 10.33 -10.20
N ASN A 299 -18.11 10.16 -9.08
CA ASN A 299 -19.10 11.12 -8.57
C ASN A 299 -18.44 12.36 -7.94
N LYS A 300 -17.93 13.25 -8.80
CA LYS A 300 -17.25 14.50 -8.44
C LYS A 300 -17.89 15.74 -9.12
N GLY A 301 -19.21 15.71 -9.32
CA GLY A 301 -19.96 16.82 -9.88
C GLY A 301 -19.43 17.27 -11.24
N ALA A 302 -19.07 18.54 -11.39
CA ALA A 302 -18.54 19.09 -12.64
C ALA A 302 -17.24 18.43 -13.12
N MET A 303 -16.49 17.76 -12.22
CA MET A 303 -15.23 17.09 -12.56
C MET A 303 -15.42 15.62 -12.96
N SER A 304 -16.63 15.06 -12.89
CA SER A 304 -16.90 13.67 -13.27
C SER A 304 -16.41 13.29 -14.67
N PRO A 305 -16.58 14.14 -15.72
CA PRO A 305 -16.06 13.82 -17.05
C PRO A 305 -14.54 13.65 -17.09
N MET A 306 -13.80 14.48 -16.33
CA MET A 306 -12.34 14.37 -16.23
C MET A 306 -11.93 13.07 -15.52
N LEU A 307 -12.62 12.71 -14.42
CA LEU A 307 -12.35 11.46 -13.68
C LEU A 307 -12.62 10.21 -14.55
N ALA A 308 -13.61 10.26 -15.44
CA ALA A 308 -13.93 9.18 -16.37
C ALA A 308 -12.82 8.90 -17.40
N GLU A 309 -11.94 9.87 -17.65
CA GLU A 309 -10.77 9.69 -18.50
C GLU A 309 -9.58 9.05 -17.77
N ILE A 310 -9.54 9.11 -16.45
CA ILE A 310 -8.44 8.58 -15.63
C ILE A 310 -8.58 7.06 -15.50
N PRO A 311 -7.61 6.25 -15.98
CA PRO A 311 -7.63 4.82 -15.74
C PRO A 311 -7.40 4.52 -14.26
N VAL A 312 -8.11 3.51 -13.73
CA VAL A 312 -7.89 2.99 -12.38
C VAL A 312 -7.43 1.54 -12.47
N THR A 313 -6.29 1.25 -11.90
CA THR A 313 -5.61 -0.05 -12.01
C THR A 313 -5.29 -0.60 -10.63
N LEU A 314 -5.64 -1.86 -10.37
CA LEU A 314 -5.26 -2.58 -9.16
C LEU A 314 -3.93 -3.29 -9.36
N ILE A 315 -2.99 -3.07 -8.45
CA ILE A 315 -1.70 -3.77 -8.38
C ILE A 315 -1.95 -5.15 -7.76
N LEU A 316 -1.62 -6.21 -8.50
CA LEU A 316 -1.74 -7.60 -8.07
C LEU A 316 -0.40 -8.23 -7.70
N ASN A 317 0.72 -7.65 -8.21
CA ASN A 317 2.05 -8.16 -7.93
C ASN A 317 2.38 -8.04 -6.43
N LYS A 318 2.55 -9.19 -5.77
CA LYS A 318 2.82 -9.26 -4.33
C LYS A 318 4.18 -8.69 -3.93
N ASN A 319 5.09 -8.54 -4.89
CA ASN A 319 6.44 -8.00 -4.69
C ASN A 319 6.54 -6.53 -5.12
N ALA A 320 5.43 -5.84 -5.35
CA ALA A 320 5.42 -4.46 -5.86
C ALA A 320 6.34 -3.53 -5.06
N ALA A 321 6.24 -3.51 -3.72
CA ALA A 321 7.11 -2.68 -2.88
C ALA A 321 8.60 -3.06 -3.01
N LEU A 322 8.92 -4.37 -3.05
CA LEU A 322 10.29 -4.83 -3.24
C LEU A 322 10.84 -4.46 -4.62
N ILE A 323 10.05 -4.64 -5.68
CA ILE A 323 10.42 -4.26 -7.05
C ILE A 323 10.65 -2.76 -7.16
N GLY A 324 9.76 -1.96 -6.58
CA GLY A 324 9.88 -0.51 -6.59
C GLY A 324 11.09 -0.01 -5.81
N ALA A 325 11.36 -0.58 -4.64
CA ALA A 325 12.56 -0.24 -3.86
C ALA A 325 13.85 -0.66 -4.58
N ALA A 326 13.85 -1.80 -5.30
CA ALA A 326 14.96 -2.22 -6.14
C ALA A 326 15.19 -1.24 -7.30
N GLY A 327 14.12 -0.84 -8.00
CA GLY A 327 14.17 0.15 -9.07
C GLY A 327 14.70 1.51 -8.58
N TYR A 328 14.19 1.98 -7.45
CA TYR A 328 14.66 3.22 -6.81
C TYR A 328 16.16 3.17 -6.48
N LEU A 329 16.65 2.05 -5.93
CA LEU A 329 18.07 1.87 -5.63
C LEU A 329 18.92 1.87 -6.91
N VAL A 330 18.50 1.18 -7.97
CA VAL A 330 19.22 1.13 -9.24
C VAL A 330 19.36 2.52 -9.87
N GLU A 331 18.31 3.33 -9.84
CA GLU A 331 18.34 4.71 -10.33
C GLU A 331 19.32 5.58 -9.52
N ALA A 332 19.22 5.53 -8.19
CA ALA A 332 20.13 6.27 -7.32
C ALA A 332 21.61 5.84 -7.48
N LEU A 333 21.89 4.59 -7.86
CA LEU A 333 23.26 4.15 -8.18
C LEU A 333 23.73 4.68 -9.52
N SER A 334 22.81 4.88 -10.48
CA SER A 334 23.18 5.40 -11.82
C SER A 334 23.47 6.90 -11.78
N GLU A 335 22.80 7.65 -10.91
CA GLU A 335 23.03 9.10 -10.70
C GLU A 335 24.42 9.37 -10.10
N ASP A 336 24.85 8.59 -9.09
CA ASP A 336 26.17 8.73 -8.48
C ASP A 336 27.34 8.41 -9.48
N GLY A 337 27.09 7.52 -10.46
CA GLY A 337 28.10 7.13 -11.47
C GLY A 337 28.25 8.11 -12.64
N GLY A 338 27.41 9.13 -12.72
CA GLY A 338 27.42 10.15 -13.78
C GLY A 338 28.18 11.45 -13.44
N GLU A 339 28.71 11.57 -12.22
CA GLU A 339 29.46 12.75 -11.75
C GLU A 339 31.01 12.58 -11.84
N GLU A 340 31.51 11.54 -12.52
CA GLU A 340 32.96 11.37 -12.79
C GLU A 340 33.37 11.86 -14.19
#